data_7f8e09d2627ee25e7c22c23aa5acbfeb
#
_entry.id   7f8e09d2627ee25e7c22c23aa5acbfeb
#
_cell.length_a   1.000
_cell.length_b   1.000
_cell.length_c   1.000
_cell.angle_alpha   90.00
_cell.angle_beta   90.00
_cell.angle_gamma   90.00
#
_symmetry.space_group_name_H-M   'P 1'
#
loop_
_entity.id
_entity.type
_entity.pdbx_description
1 polymer ?
#
loop_
_entity_poly.entity_id
_entity_poly.type
_entity_poly.pdbx_seq_one_letter_code
_entity_poly.pdbx_strand_id
1 'polypeptide(L)'
;MENKSLIGQVTQEQINSWKAKYGSVFYTTADNRIAYFRKPNRKELSYAMRLQDDPLAMIEMVLKSCCIGGDDTFIKEAEYLMGASALVEKLISVKKTEVGEL
;
A
#
# COMPACT_ATOMS: atom_id res chain seq x y z
N MET A 1 -3.01 -29.19 -7.27
CA MET A 1 -3.09 -28.25 -7.82
C MET A 1 -2.08 -27.39 -7.83
N GLU A 2 -1.72 -26.86 -8.55
CA GLU A 2 -0.72 -26.12 -8.47
C GLU A 2 -1.05 -24.81 -8.31
N ASN A 3 -0.39 -24.11 -7.63
CA ASN A 3 -0.64 -22.78 -7.42
C ASN A 3 -0.24 -22.00 -8.57
N LYS A 4 -1.12 -21.15 -9.03
CA LYS A 4 -0.73 -20.24 -10.00
C LYS A 4 -0.01 -19.17 -9.37
N SER A 5 1.19 -18.87 -9.81
CA SER A 5 1.96 -17.75 -9.31
C SER A 5 1.52 -16.50 -10.04
N LEU A 6 1.30 -15.45 -9.30
CA LEU A 6 1.01 -14.15 -9.88
C LEU A 6 2.32 -13.47 -10.24
N ILE A 7 2.28 -12.62 -11.24
CA ILE A 7 3.46 -11.86 -11.63
C ILE A 7 3.85 -10.94 -10.49
N GLY A 8 5.06 -11.06 -10.00
CA GLY A 8 5.54 -10.30 -8.86
C GLY A 8 5.38 -10.99 -7.52
N GLN A 9 4.78 -12.17 -7.50
CA GLN A 9 4.56 -12.88 -6.26
C GLN A 9 5.87 -13.29 -5.61
N VAL A 10 5.95 -13.12 -4.29
CA VAL A 10 7.15 -13.45 -3.54
C VAL A 10 6.88 -14.65 -2.63
N THR A 11 7.92 -15.19 -2.02
CA THR A 11 7.77 -16.35 -1.15
C THR A 11 7.16 -15.96 0.19
N GLN A 12 6.62 -16.95 0.88
CA GLN A 12 6.08 -16.72 2.21
C GLN A 12 7.19 -16.25 3.16
N GLU A 13 8.40 -16.75 2.96
CA GLU A 13 9.54 -16.32 3.78
C GLU A 13 9.79 -14.84 3.62
N GLN A 14 9.69 -14.34 2.39
CA GLN A 14 9.87 -12.92 2.15
C GLN A 14 8.78 -12.11 2.85
N ILE A 15 7.53 -12.59 2.78
CA ILE A 15 6.43 -11.92 3.46
C ILE A 15 6.66 -11.89 4.96
N ASN A 16 7.10 -13.00 5.53
CA ASN A 16 7.36 -13.06 6.95
C ASN A 16 8.47 -12.10 7.36
N SER A 17 9.50 -11.98 6.53
CA SER A 17 10.59 -11.06 6.77
C SER A 17 10.09 -9.62 6.77
N TRP A 18 9.23 -9.28 5.81
CA TRP A 18 8.63 -7.95 5.74
C TRP A 18 7.75 -7.66 6.95
N LYS A 19 6.99 -8.67 7.40
CA LYS A 19 6.13 -8.48 8.58
C LYS A 19 6.97 -8.21 9.82
N ALA A 20 8.10 -8.88 9.93
CA ALA A 20 8.99 -8.64 11.06
C ALA A 20 9.57 -7.24 11.03
N LYS A 21 9.83 -6.72 9.83
CA LYS A 21 10.45 -5.42 9.66
C LYS A 21 9.45 -4.27 9.72
N TYR A 22 8.30 -4.44 9.07
CA TYR A 22 7.35 -3.35 8.90
C TYR A 22 6.08 -3.48 9.73
N GLY A 23 5.85 -4.63 10.32
CA GLY A 23 4.63 -4.90 11.07
C GLY A 23 3.56 -5.48 10.17
N SER A 24 2.81 -4.63 9.49
CA SER A 24 1.75 -5.10 8.60
C SER A 24 2.20 -5.05 7.16
N VAL A 25 1.78 -6.02 6.38
CA VAL A 25 2.05 -6.06 4.95
C VAL A 25 0.72 -6.21 4.23
N PHE A 26 0.52 -5.39 3.22
CA PHE A 26 -0.71 -5.38 2.44
C PHE A 26 -0.39 -5.75 1.00
N TYR A 27 -1.39 -6.15 0.26
CA TYR A 27 -1.18 -6.48 -1.13
C TYR A 27 -2.37 -5.99 -1.98
N THR A 28 -2.12 -5.88 -3.27
CA THR A 28 -3.20 -5.64 -4.23
C THR A 28 -2.92 -6.50 -5.45
N THR A 29 -3.99 -6.99 -6.08
CA THR A 29 -3.85 -7.84 -7.26
C THR A 29 -4.76 -7.34 -8.36
N ALA A 30 -4.33 -7.53 -9.59
CA ALA A 30 -5.13 -7.27 -10.78
C ALA A 30 -4.43 -7.92 -11.97
N ASP A 31 -5.20 -8.49 -12.89
CA ASP A 31 -4.66 -9.04 -14.13
C ASP A 31 -3.50 -10.00 -13.91
N ASN A 32 -3.66 -10.87 -12.91
CA ASN A 32 -2.64 -11.90 -12.63
C ASN A 32 -1.33 -11.31 -12.13
N ARG A 33 -1.36 -10.11 -11.57
CA ARG A 33 -0.20 -9.43 -11.01
C ARG A 33 -0.45 -9.12 -9.55
N ILE A 34 0.61 -8.98 -8.77
CA ILE A 34 0.49 -8.65 -7.35
C ILE A 34 1.60 -7.70 -6.96
N ALA A 35 1.30 -6.79 -6.05
CA ALA A 35 2.29 -5.90 -5.47
C ALA A 35 2.05 -5.83 -3.96
N TYR A 36 3.10 -5.53 -3.22
CA TYR A 36 3.08 -5.55 -1.77
C TYR A 36 3.44 -4.18 -1.21
N PHE A 37 2.80 -3.84 -0.09
CA PHE A 37 2.90 -2.50 0.47
C PHE A 37 2.99 -2.57 1.99
N ARG A 38 3.62 -1.57 2.57
CA ARG A 38 3.67 -1.37 4.02
C ARG A 38 2.90 -0.10 4.37
N LYS A 39 2.62 0.08 5.64
CA LYS A 39 1.98 1.33 6.07
C LYS A 39 2.97 2.48 5.98
N PRO A 40 2.48 3.69 5.70
CA PRO A 40 3.36 4.85 5.66
C PRO A 40 3.85 5.19 7.07
N ASN A 41 5.05 5.73 7.14
CA ASN A 41 5.56 6.23 8.40
C ASN A 41 4.98 7.64 8.65
N ARG A 42 5.32 8.22 9.79
CA ARG A 42 4.75 9.51 10.17
C ARG A 42 5.06 10.60 9.14
N LYS A 43 6.27 10.63 8.64
CA LYS A 43 6.69 11.63 7.68
C LYS A 43 5.92 11.50 6.38
N GLU A 44 5.77 10.27 5.91
CA GLU A 44 5.01 9.99 4.69
C GLU A 44 3.54 10.35 4.88
N LEU A 45 3.00 10.04 6.05
CA LEU A 45 1.61 10.34 6.34
C LEU A 45 1.38 11.86 6.36
N SER A 46 2.30 12.59 6.94
CA SER A 46 2.23 14.05 6.96
C SER A 46 2.23 14.62 5.56
N TYR A 47 3.07 14.06 4.69
CA TYR A 47 3.15 14.51 3.32
C TYR A 47 1.86 14.19 2.57
N ALA A 48 1.30 13.01 2.81
CA ALA A 48 0.03 12.61 2.19
C ALA A 48 -1.09 13.58 2.57
N MET A 49 -1.12 14.01 3.82
CA MET A 49 -2.15 14.94 4.27
C MET A 49 -2.06 16.29 3.56
N ARG A 50 -0.87 16.69 3.13
CA ARG A 50 -0.73 17.93 2.38
C ARG A 50 -1.31 17.82 0.98
N LEU A 51 -1.49 16.59 0.49
CA LEU A 51 -2.00 16.35 -0.85
C LEU A 51 -3.49 16.01 -0.85
N GLN A 52 -4.17 16.21 0.28
CA GLN A 52 -5.57 15.77 0.36
C GLN A 52 -6.50 16.49 -0.61
N ASP A 53 -6.09 17.66 -1.10
CA ASP A 53 -6.89 18.38 -2.09
C ASP A 53 -6.61 17.90 -3.51
N ASP A 54 -5.68 16.97 -3.66
CA ASP A 54 -5.34 16.39 -4.95
C ASP A 54 -5.30 14.88 -4.78
N PRO A 55 -6.47 14.22 -4.83
CA PRO A 55 -6.55 12.79 -4.53
C PRO A 55 -5.64 11.91 -5.38
N LEU A 56 -5.48 12.23 -6.64
CA LEU A 56 -4.63 11.44 -7.51
C LEU A 56 -3.17 11.54 -7.10
N ALA A 57 -2.72 12.75 -6.79
CA ALA A 57 -1.34 12.94 -6.32
C ALA A 57 -1.10 12.22 -5.00
N MET A 58 -2.10 12.22 -4.12
CA MET A 58 -1.98 11.55 -2.83
C MET A 58 -1.88 10.03 -3.03
N ILE A 59 -2.73 9.46 -3.88
CA ILE A 59 -2.71 8.04 -4.16
C ILE A 59 -1.34 7.65 -4.71
N GLU A 60 -0.86 8.41 -5.68
CA GLU A 60 0.41 8.12 -6.31
C GLU A 60 1.56 8.18 -5.31
N MET A 61 1.58 9.21 -4.49
CA MET A 61 2.62 9.40 -3.50
C MET A 61 2.64 8.26 -2.48
N VAL A 62 1.47 7.89 -1.96
CA VAL A 62 1.39 6.84 -0.94
C VAL A 62 1.79 5.49 -1.52
N LEU A 63 1.29 5.14 -2.69
CA LEU A 63 1.62 3.84 -3.27
C LEU A 63 3.08 3.74 -3.65
N LYS A 64 3.65 4.80 -4.21
CA LYS A 64 5.07 4.78 -4.55
C LYS A 64 5.96 4.70 -3.32
N SER A 65 5.60 5.41 -2.27
CA SER A 65 6.40 5.43 -1.05
C SER A 65 6.31 4.13 -0.27
N CYS A 66 5.16 3.47 -0.31
CA CYS A 66 4.91 2.32 0.53
C CYS A 66 5.10 0.97 -0.16
N CYS A 67 5.37 0.96 -1.46
CA CYS A 67 5.59 -0.29 -2.19
C CYS A 67 6.90 -0.92 -1.75
N ILE A 68 6.84 -2.17 -1.31
CA ILE A 68 8.03 -2.89 -0.85
C ILE A 68 8.42 -4.03 -1.77
N GLY A 69 7.60 -4.34 -2.75
CA GLY A 69 7.96 -5.38 -3.71
C GLY A 69 6.80 -5.74 -4.60
N GLY A 70 7.05 -6.70 -5.47
CA GLY A 70 6.05 -7.16 -6.40
C GLY A 70 6.19 -6.53 -7.76
N ASP A 71 5.10 -6.56 -8.52
CA ASP A 71 5.10 -6.04 -9.89
C ASP A 71 4.92 -4.53 -9.87
N ASP A 72 5.82 -3.81 -10.49
CA ASP A 72 5.81 -2.35 -10.46
C ASP A 72 4.79 -1.73 -11.42
N THR A 73 4.06 -2.54 -12.17
CA THR A 73 2.99 -2.04 -13.03
C THR A 73 1.98 -1.23 -12.24
N PHE A 74 1.71 -1.64 -10.99
CA PHE A 74 0.75 -0.95 -10.13
C PHE A 74 1.17 0.50 -9.83
N ILE A 75 2.43 0.81 -10.00
CA ILE A 75 2.91 2.15 -9.73
C ILE A 75 3.11 2.92 -11.02
N LYS A 76 3.51 2.23 -12.09
CA LYS A 76 3.84 2.89 -13.34
C LYS A 76 2.65 3.15 -14.25
N GLU A 77 1.66 2.27 -14.22
CA GLU A 77 0.51 2.40 -15.11
C GLU A 77 -0.66 3.07 -14.39
N ALA A 78 -1.18 4.13 -14.97
CA ALA A 78 -2.25 4.91 -14.33
C ALA A 78 -3.48 4.08 -14.01
N GLU A 79 -3.85 3.15 -14.89
CA GLU A 79 -5.02 2.32 -14.64
C GLU A 79 -4.87 1.47 -13.40
N TYR A 80 -3.68 0.90 -13.21
CA TYR A 80 -3.42 0.05 -12.05
C TYR A 80 -3.33 0.89 -10.79
N LEU A 81 -2.73 2.06 -10.91
CA LEU A 81 -2.59 2.96 -9.76
C LEU A 81 -3.97 3.38 -9.27
N MET A 82 -4.85 3.77 -10.17
CA MET A 82 -6.20 4.17 -9.79
C MET A 82 -6.99 2.99 -9.25
N GLY A 83 -6.78 1.81 -9.81
CA GLY A 83 -7.44 0.61 -9.32
C GLY A 83 -7.03 0.23 -7.91
N ALA A 84 -5.84 0.64 -7.49
CA ALA A 84 -5.35 0.33 -6.16
C ALA A 84 -5.72 1.40 -5.14
N SER A 85 -6.54 2.38 -5.52
CA SER A 85 -6.87 3.49 -4.63
C SER A 85 -7.52 3.03 -3.32
N ALA A 86 -8.30 1.96 -3.36
CA ALA A 86 -8.93 1.45 -2.14
C ALA A 86 -7.89 0.97 -1.11
N LEU A 87 -6.72 0.55 -1.58
CA LEU A 87 -5.66 0.12 -0.69
C LEU A 87 -5.13 1.29 0.13
N VAL A 88 -5.13 2.49 -0.46
CA VAL A 88 -4.64 3.69 0.24
C VAL A 88 -5.42 3.92 1.52
N GLU A 89 -6.73 3.69 1.50
CA GLU A 89 -7.55 3.87 2.70
C GLU A 89 -7.13 2.92 3.80
N LYS A 90 -6.73 1.71 3.44
CA LYS A 90 -6.26 0.76 4.43
C LYS A 90 -4.88 1.11 4.95
N LEU A 91 -4.03 1.66 4.09
CA LEU A 91 -2.69 2.05 4.49
C LEU A 91 -2.71 3.27 5.40
N ILE A 92 -3.69 4.17 5.22
CA ILE A 92 -3.81 5.38 6.02
C ILE A 92 -4.94 5.24 7.03
N SER A 93 -5.07 4.07 7.64
CA SER A 93 -6.13 3.90 8.63
C SER A 93 -5.75 4.63 9.92
N VAL A 94 -6.74 5.24 10.54
CA VAL A 94 -6.53 5.98 11.79
C VAL A 94 -7.37 5.35 12.88
N LYS A 95 -6.91 5.49 14.10
CA LYS A 95 -7.66 5.02 15.25
C LYS A 95 -8.63 6.10 15.68
N LYS A 96 -9.89 5.73 15.85
CA LYS A 96 -10.85 6.67 16.39
C LYS A 96 -10.61 6.78 17.88
N THR A 97 -10.58 7.99 18.38
CA THR A 97 -10.38 8.23 19.79
C THR A 97 -11.53 9.05 20.33
N GLU A 98 -11.79 8.91 21.61
CA GLU A 98 -12.77 9.75 22.27
C GLU A 98 -12.02 10.95 22.83
N VAL A 99 -12.64 12.10 22.70
CA VAL A 99 -12.04 13.35 23.16
C VAL A 99 -13.04 14.07 24.03
N GLY A 100 -12.59 14.60 25.15
CA GLY A 100 -13.45 15.36 26.03
C GLY A 100 -12.65 16.35 26.84
N GLU A 101 -13.39 17.27 27.44
CA GLU A 101 -12.78 18.29 28.31
C GLU A 101 -13.03 17.89 29.73
N LEU A 102 -12.03 18.02 30.59
CA LEU A 102 -12.16 17.70 32.00
C LEU A 102 -12.69 18.87 32.78
#